data_8d39b0a783ef09c683d58d54d713a5cd
#
_entry.id   8d39b0a783ef09c683d58d54d713a5cd
#
_cell.length_a   1.000
_cell.length_b   1.000
_cell.length_c   1.000
_cell.angle_alpha   90.00
_cell.angle_beta   90.00
_cell.angle_gamma   90.00
#
_symmetry.space_group_name_H-M   'P 1'
#
loop_
_entity.id
_entity.type
_entity.pdbx_description
1 polymer ?
#
loop_
_entity_poly.entity_id
_entity_poly.type
_entity_poly.pdbx_seq_one_letter_code
_entity_poly.pdbx_strand_id
1 'polypeptide(L)'
;MVIPALKRRLEALREVSGGKVIVGVSGKDSLAVLDLLHRAGFELHPYHLYIVPGLEFRERWLRWLERRYDVEVLRWPHPDLSYLVRHGVYRHPLPEFPVLEFNDVFDGLRRELGAEWIATGEKMIDSLQRRGMMKRHAPEYLERDRRVAWPIADWNDRQVKAYLRQRRIPLPPEYAALGRGWGGSPFEKEAIRWLRDKHPGDFRRYRLFFPAVEAVLYHEV
;
A
#
# COMPACT_ATOMS: atom_id res chain seq x y z
N MET A 1 -24.89 0.97 1.97
CA MET A 1 -25.52 1.72 0.86
C MET A 1 -24.40 2.09 -0.11
N VAL A 2 -24.39 1.48 -1.30
CA VAL A 2 -23.39 1.83 -2.35
C VAL A 2 -23.87 3.14 -2.96
N ILE A 3 -23.07 4.19 -2.85
CA ILE A 3 -23.36 5.50 -3.45
C ILE A 3 -23.41 5.29 -4.99
N PRO A 4 -24.43 5.82 -5.71
CA PRO A 4 -24.59 5.60 -7.16
C PRO A 4 -23.31 5.89 -7.97
N ALA A 5 -22.56 6.93 -7.58
CA ALA A 5 -21.28 7.27 -8.20
C ALA A 5 -20.22 6.17 -8.05
N LEU A 6 -20.14 5.51 -6.89
CA LEU A 6 -19.21 4.40 -6.67
C LEU A 6 -19.59 3.18 -7.52
N LYS A 7 -20.87 2.86 -7.61
CA LYS A 7 -21.36 1.75 -8.46
C LYS A 7 -20.95 1.95 -9.91
N ARG A 8 -21.19 3.14 -10.46
CA ARG A 8 -20.75 3.50 -11.82
C ARG A 8 -19.26 3.33 -12.05
N ARG A 9 -18.41 3.75 -11.08
CA ARG A 9 -16.95 3.58 -11.17
C ARG A 9 -16.53 2.12 -11.23
N LEU A 10 -17.14 1.30 -10.39
CA LEU A 10 -16.85 -0.14 -10.35
C LEU A 10 -17.32 -0.83 -11.65
N GLU A 11 -18.45 -0.42 -12.20
CA GLU A 11 -18.94 -0.91 -13.50
C GLU A 11 -17.97 -0.52 -14.63
N ALA A 12 -17.54 0.74 -14.69
CA ALA A 12 -16.57 1.20 -15.68
C ALA A 12 -15.22 0.49 -15.55
N LEU A 13 -14.72 0.28 -14.30
CA LEU A 13 -13.51 -0.49 -14.08
C LEU A 13 -13.66 -1.94 -14.52
N ARG A 14 -14.80 -2.57 -14.26
CA ARG A 14 -15.08 -3.96 -14.70
C ARG A 14 -15.07 -4.08 -16.21
N GLU A 15 -15.66 -3.13 -16.91
CA GLU A 15 -15.69 -3.12 -18.38
C GLU A 15 -14.27 -3.10 -18.97
N VAL A 16 -13.38 -2.22 -18.47
CA VAL A 16 -12.03 -2.08 -19.03
C VAL A 16 -11.04 -3.14 -18.54
N SER A 17 -11.26 -3.72 -17.36
CA SER A 17 -10.35 -4.71 -16.75
C SER A 17 -10.75 -6.16 -16.97
N GLY A 18 -11.94 -6.40 -17.57
CA GLY A 18 -12.51 -7.75 -17.62
C GLY A 18 -12.84 -8.32 -16.24
N GLY A 19 -12.88 -7.48 -15.21
CA GLY A 19 -13.11 -7.88 -13.82
C GLY A 19 -11.88 -8.39 -13.06
N LYS A 20 -10.68 -8.31 -13.64
CA LYS A 20 -9.41 -8.74 -13.05
C LYS A 20 -8.55 -7.52 -12.68
N VAL A 21 -8.15 -7.38 -11.41
CA VAL A 21 -7.52 -6.15 -10.91
C VAL A 21 -6.42 -6.43 -9.89
N ILE A 22 -5.29 -5.75 -10.05
CA ILE A 22 -4.21 -5.69 -9.06
C ILE A 22 -4.57 -4.62 -8.03
N VAL A 23 -4.38 -4.90 -6.72
CA VAL A 23 -4.70 -3.95 -5.65
C VAL A 23 -3.65 -3.94 -4.56
N GLY A 24 -3.16 -2.75 -4.19
CA GLY A 24 -2.21 -2.61 -3.08
C GLY A 24 -2.87 -2.89 -1.72
N VAL A 25 -2.11 -3.45 -0.78
CA VAL A 25 -2.55 -3.65 0.62
C VAL A 25 -1.48 -3.14 1.59
N SER A 26 -1.51 -1.83 1.84
CA SER A 26 -0.51 -1.17 2.70
C SER A 26 -1.14 -0.39 3.87
N GLY A 27 -2.26 0.25 3.65
CA GLY A 27 -2.90 1.12 4.63
C GLY A 27 -4.43 1.10 4.55
N LYS A 28 -5.08 1.94 5.36
CA LYS A 28 -6.54 2.00 5.48
C LYS A 28 -7.27 2.22 4.15
N ASP A 29 -6.71 3.06 3.29
CA ASP A 29 -7.34 3.46 2.02
C ASP A 29 -7.33 2.30 1.02
N SER A 30 -6.18 1.64 0.89
CA SER A 30 -6.06 0.44 0.04
C SER A 30 -6.90 -0.75 0.54
N LEU A 31 -7.06 -0.90 1.86
CA LEU A 31 -7.97 -1.89 2.43
C LEU A 31 -9.43 -1.64 2.07
N ALA A 32 -9.86 -0.37 2.06
CA ALA A 32 -11.20 -0.03 1.64
C ALA A 32 -11.43 -0.38 0.16
N VAL A 33 -10.43 -0.12 -0.71
CA VAL A 33 -10.48 -0.51 -2.12
C VAL A 33 -10.55 -2.02 -2.28
N LEU A 34 -9.68 -2.77 -1.57
CA LEU A 34 -9.70 -4.24 -1.60
C LEU A 34 -11.08 -4.81 -1.26
N ASP A 35 -11.69 -4.38 -0.13
CA ASP A 35 -13.01 -4.87 0.29
C ASP A 35 -14.12 -4.46 -0.67
N LEU A 36 -14.07 -3.25 -1.21
CA LEU A 36 -15.03 -2.78 -2.21
C LEU A 36 -15.00 -3.64 -3.48
N LEU A 37 -13.82 -3.88 -4.03
CA LEU A 37 -13.63 -4.67 -5.24
C LEU A 37 -13.98 -6.14 -5.02
N HIS A 38 -13.57 -6.72 -3.88
CA HIS A 38 -13.96 -8.09 -3.51
C HIS A 38 -15.48 -8.25 -3.47
N ARG A 39 -16.19 -7.34 -2.79
CA ARG A 39 -17.65 -7.36 -2.72
C ARG A 39 -18.35 -7.10 -4.03
N ALA A 40 -17.70 -6.38 -4.92
CA ALA A 40 -18.19 -6.20 -6.27
C ALA A 40 -17.90 -7.42 -7.16
N GLY A 41 -17.26 -8.49 -6.65
CA GLY A 41 -16.99 -9.72 -7.36
C GLY A 41 -15.88 -9.60 -8.41
N PHE A 42 -14.85 -8.78 -8.15
CA PHE A 42 -13.63 -8.76 -8.98
C PHE A 42 -12.73 -9.93 -8.62
N GLU A 43 -12.01 -10.45 -9.60
CA GLU A 43 -10.84 -11.30 -9.39
C GLU A 43 -9.69 -10.39 -8.94
N LEU A 44 -9.21 -10.60 -7.70
CA LEU A 44 -8.24 -9.71 -7.06
C LEU A 44 -6.86 -10.32 -7.00
N HIS A 45 -5.87 -9.53 -7.37
CA HIS A 45 -4.44 -9.84 -7.25
C HIS A 45 -3.80 -8.82 -6.30
N PRO A 46 -3.88 -9.03 -4.98
CA PRO A 46 -3.33 -8.08 -4.02
C PRO A 46 -1.81 -8.18 -3.93
N TYR A 47 -1.17 -7.03 -3.70
CA TYR A 47 0.28 -6.96 -3.46
C TYR A 47 0.60 -6.08 -2.24
N HIS A 48 1.72 -6.38 -1.60
CA HIS A 48 2.29 -5.60 -0.51
C HIS A 48 3.73 -5.20 -0.83
N LEU A 49 4.01 -3.87 -0.78
CA LEU A 49 5.36 -3.34 -0.96
C LEU A 49 6.08 -3.28 0.39
N TYR A 50 7.24 -3.94 0.49
CA TYR A 50 8.05 -3.96 1.69
C TYR A 50 9.35 -3.17 1.55
N ILE A 51 9.81 -2.56 2.65
CA ILE A 51 11.17 -2.03 2.82
C ILE A 51 12.07 -3.11 3.42
N VAL A 52 11.58 -3.86 4.40
CA VAL A 52 12.25 -5.03 4.96
C VAL A 52 11.32 -6.22 4.82
N PRO A 53 11.71 -7.28 4.11
CA PRO A 53 10.85 -8.45 3.90
C PRO A 53 10.71 -9.27 5.19
N GLY A 54 9.54 -9.92 5.32
CA GLY A 54 9.29 -10.92 6.34
C GLY A 54 9.23 -10.38 7.77
N LEU A 55 8.81 -9.14 7.98
CA LEU A 55 8.49 -8.62 9.31
C LEU A 55 7.25 -9.34 9.84
N GLU A 56 7.41 -10.11 10.94
CA GLU A 56 6.40 -11.04 11.42
C GLU A 56 5.07 -10.36 11.81
N PHE A 57 5.12 -9.16 12.39
CA PHE A 57 3.90 -8.40 12.69
C PHE A 57 3.10 -8.09 11.42
N ARG A 58 3.79 -7.79 10.32
CA ARG A 58 3.18 -7.51 9.01
C ARG A 58 2.70 -8.79 8.35
N GLU A 59 3.51 -9.84 8.36
CA GLU A 59 3.16 -11.13 7.77
C GLU A 59 1.93 -11.76 8.43
N ARG A 60 1.78 -11.65 9.75
CA ARG A 60 0.57 -12.10 10.46
C ARG A 60 -0.68 -11.38 9.97
N TRP A 61 -0.57 -10.07 9.75
CA TRP A 61 -1.68 -9.29 9.25
C TRP A 61 -2.00 -9.61 7.77
N LEU A 62 -0.98 -9.80 6.93
CA LEU A 62 -1.17 -10.21 5.54
C LEU A 62 -1.84 -11.60 5.46
N ARG A 63 -1.39 -12.58 6.24
CA ARG A 63 -2.06 -13.89 6.34
C ARG A 63 -3.51 -13.80 6.81
N TRP A 64 -3.84 -12.83 7.65
CA TRP A 64 -5.24 -12.57 8.01
C TRP A 64 -6.04 -12.06 6.80
N LEU A 65 -5.49 -11.15 5.99
CA LEU A 65 -6.12 -10.69 4.74
C LEU A 65 -6.33 -11.83 3.75
N GLU A 66 -5.31 -12.64 3.54
CA GLU A 66 -5.37 -13.80 2.64
C GLU A 66 -6.52 -14.74 2.99
N ARG A 67 -6.63 -15.10 4.28
CA ARG A 67 -7.74 -15.95 4.74
C ARG A 67 -9.11 -15.29 4.64
N ARG A 68 -9.17 -13.96 4.87
CA ARG A 68 -10.46 -13.25 4.86
C ARG A 68 -11.04 -13.11 3.46
N TYR A 69 -10.20 -12.89 2.50
CA TYR A 69 -10.60 -12.59 1.11
C TYR A 69 -10.37 -13.74 0.15
N ASP A 70 -9.84 -14.86 0.64
CA ASP A 70 -9.46 -16.02 -0.15
C ASP A 70 -8.56 -15.65 -1.35
N VAL A 71 -7.45 -14.96 -1.04
CA VAL A 71 -6.48 -14.45 -2.01
C VAL A 71 -5.06 -14.71 -1.52
N GLU A 72 -4.11 -14.77 -2.43
CA GLU A 72 -2.68 -14.72 -2.13
C GLU A 72 -2.17 -13.28 -2.32
N VAL A 73 -1.47 -12.74 -1.32
CA VAL A 73 -0.86 -11.41 -1.41
C VAL A 73 0.57 -11.53 -1.90
N LEU A 74 0.89 -10.98 -3.05
CA LEU A 74 2.27 -10.92 -3.55
C LEU A 74 3.10 -9.94 -2.70
N ARG A 75 4.26 -10.39 -2.18
CA ARG A 75 5.24 -9.52 -1.49
C ARG A 75 6.24 -9.01 -2.49
N TRP A 76 6.32 -7.68 -2.66
CA TRP A 76 7.19 -7.04 -3.65
C TRP A 76 8.04 -5.94 -3.01
N PRO A 77 9.28 -5.70 -3.44
CA PRO A 77 10.11 -4.63 -2.89
C PRO A 77 9.52 -3.25 -3.21
N HIS A 78 9.54 -2.36 -2.22
CA HIS A 78 9.18 -0.96 -2.42
C HIS A 78 10.27 -0.25 -3.25
N PRO A 79 9.97 0.66 -4.17
CA PRO A 79 10.97 1.43 -4.90
C PRO A 79 12.01 2.09 -3.99
N ASP A 80 11.55 2.69 -2.87
CA ASP A 80 12.46 3.33 -1.92
C ASP A 80 13.53 2.38 -1.38
N LEU A 81 13.27 1.08 -1.26
CA LEU A 81 14.29 0.12 -0.82
C LEU A 81 15.52 0.17 -1.74
N SER A 82 15.29 0.23 -3.05
CA SER A 82 16.38 0.29 -4.04
C SER A 82 17.22 1.57 -3.87
N TYR A 83 16.56 2.70 -3.66
CA TYR A 83 17.20 3.99 -3.38
C TYR A 83 18.00 3.95 -2.06
N LEU A 84 17.39 3.45 -0.97
CA LEU A 84 18.03 3.35 0.34
C LEU A 84 19.27 2.48 0.32
N VAL A 85 19.22 1.37 -0.44
CA VAL A 85 20.36 0.45 -0.62
C VAL A 85 21.47 1.10 -1.43
N ARG A 86 21.13 1.72 -2.56
CA ARG A 86 22.11 2.35 -3.46
C ARG A 86 22.87 3.47 -2.77
N HIS A 87 22.15 4.32 -2.02
CA HIS A 87 22.74 5.51 -1.39
C HIS A 87 23.26 5.28 0.05
N GLY A 88 23.10 4.08 0.58
CA GLY A 88 23.67 3.73 1.89
C GLY A 88 22.95 4.38 3.07
N VAL A 89 21.62 4.54 3.00
CA VAL A 89 20.86 5.09 4.13
C VAL A 89 20.82 4.07 5.27
N TYR A 90 21.43 4.39 6.40
CA TYR A 90 21.63 3.51 7.58
C TYR A 90 22.31 2.16 7.28
N ARG A 91 23.08 2.09 6.19
CA ARG A 91 23.87 0.94 5.76
C ARG A 91 25.03 1.39 4.88
N HIS A 92 25.95 0.49 4.53
CA HIS A 92 26.93 0.76 3.50
C HIS A 92 26.25 0.92 2.13
N PRO A 93 26.64 1.94 1.33
CA PRO A 93 26.08 2.14 0.00
C PRO A 93 26.48 1.00 -0.95
N LEU A 94 25.59 0.69 -1.88
CA LEU A 94 25.84 -0.19 -3.01
C LEU A 94 25.54 0.58 -4.31
N PRO A 95 26.51 1.36 -4.84
CA PRO A 95 26.29 2.27 -5.97
C PRO A 95 25.75 1.59 -7.24
N GLU A 96 26.11 0.33 -7.45
CA GLU A 96 25.66 -0.46 -8.61
C GLU A 96 24.27 -1.07 -8.45
N PHE A 97 23.65 -0.91 -7.28
CA PHE A 97 22.30 -1.44 -7.08
C PHE A 97 21.29 -0.69 -7.97
N PRO A 98 20.47 -1.40 -8.78
CA PRO A 98 19.53 -0.76 -9.69
C PRO A 98 18.44 -0.03 -8.90
N VAL A 99 18.15 1.21 -9.28
CA VAL A 99 17.02 1.97 -8.72
C VAL A 99 15.75 1.57 -9.46
N LEU A 100 14.72 1.24 -8.71
CA LEU A 100 13.39 0.95 -9.23
C LEU A 100 12.51 2.18 -9.09
N GLU A 101 11.78 2.49 -10.15
CA GLU A 101 10.71 3.48 -10.17
C GLU A 101 9.35 2.81 -9.91
N PHE A 102 8.32 3.58 -9.55
CA PHE A 102 6.97 3.02 -9.39
C PHE A 102 6.41 2.38 -10.68
N ASN A 103 6.80 2.90 -11.84
CA ASN A 103 6.40 2.32 -13.12
C ASN A 103 7.03 0.92 -13.31
N ASP A 104 8.31 0.73 -12.95
CA ASP A 104 8.98 -0.58 -13.02
C ASP A 104 8.29 -1.60 -12.12
N VAL A 105 7.89 -1.16 -10.92
CA VAL A 105 7.12 -1.99 -9.98
C VAL A 105 5.76 -2.36 -10.57
N PHE A 106 5.03 -1.41 -11.13
CA PHE A 106 3.72 -1.69 -11.73
C PHE A 106 3.82 -2.63 -12.92
N ASP A 107 4.82 -2.46 -13.76
CA ASP A 107 5.06 -3.34 -14.90
C ASP A 107 5.52 -4.74 -14.46
N GLY A 108 6.32 -4.82 -13.39
CA GLY A 108 6.68 -6.08 -12.73
C GLY A 108 5.46 -6.81 -12.18
N LEU A 109 4.60 -6.10 -11.45
CA LEU A 109 3.35 -6.65 -10.89
C LEU A 109 2.40 -7.16 -11.98
N ARG A 110 2.26 -6.42 -13.09
CA ARG A 110 1.42 -6.85 -14.23
C ARG A 110 1.90 -8.15 -14.82
N ARG A 111 3.21 -8.28 -15.04
CA ARG A 111 3.81 -9.52 -15.58
C ARG A 111 3.66 -10.70 -14.64
N GLU A 112 3.90 -10.49 -13.35
CA GLU A 112 3.83 -11.54 -12.32
C GLU A 112 2.40 -12.02 -12.07
N LEU A 113 1.46 -11.09 -11.98
CA LEU A 113 0.08 -11.36 -11.61
C LEU A 113 -0.85 -11.56 -12.80
N GLY A 114 -0.36 -11.35 -14.02
CA GLY A 114 -1.14 -11.54 -15.24
C GLY A 114 -2.41 -10.70 -15.29
N ALA A 115 -2.38 -9.49 -14.76
CA ALA A 115 -3.48 -8.53 -14.77
C ALA A 115 -2.96 -7.14 -15.15
N GLU A 116 -3.79 -6.35 -15.82
CA GLU A 116 -3.37 -5.10 -16.44
C GLU A 116 -3.71 -3.86 -15.59
N TRP A 117 -4.87 -3.87 -14.95
CA TRP A 117 -5.38 -2.72 -14.21
C TRP A 117 -4.97 -2.76 -12.75
N ILE A 118 -4.47 -1.62 -12.26
CA ILE A 118 -4.08 -1.43 -10.86
C ILE A 118 -5.05 -0.47 -10.20
N ALA A 119 -5.73 -0.91 -9.13
CA ALA A 119 -6.57 -0.05 -8.32
C ALA A 119 -5.80 0.41 -7.07
N THR A 120 -5.79 1.72 -6.83
CA THR A 120 -5.10 2.32 -5.67
C THR A 120 -6.07 3.02 -4.72
N GLY A 121 -5.65 3.16 -3.46
CA GLY A 121 -6.41 3.87 -2.42
C GLY A 121 -6.15 5.37 -2.36
N GLU A 122 -5.51 5.96 -3.35
CA GLU A 122 -5.25 7.39 -3.41
C GLU A 122 -6.54 8.21 -3.56
N LYS A 123 -6.55 9.40 -2.95
CA LYS A 123 -7.73 10.29 -2.91
C LYS A 123 -7.35 11.71 -3.31
N MET A 124 -8.29 12.43 -3.87
CA MET A 124 -8.12 13.85 -4.22
C MET A 124 -7.78 14.75 -3.02
N ILE A 125 -8.16 14.33 -1.82
CA ILE A 125 -7.90 15.11 -0.60
C ILE A 125 -6.45 14.98 -0.12
N ASP A 126 -5.71 13.96 -0.58
CA ASP A 126 -4.36 13.66 -0.09
C ASP A 126 -3.34 14.72 -0.53
N SER A 127 -3.51 15.35 -1.70
CA SER A 127 -2.69 16.47 -2.15
C SER A 127 -3.35 17.25 -3.30
N LEU A 128 -2.89 18.50 -3.51
CA LEU A 128 -3.34 19.33 -4.65
C LEU A 128 -2.95 18.70 -6.00
N GLN A 129 -1.77 18.09 -6.07
CA GLN A 129 -1.29 17.40 -7.26
C GLN A 129 -2.20 16.22 -7.62
N ARG A 130 -2.52 15.34 -6.64
CA ARG A 130 -3.45 14.23 -6.85
C ARG A 130 -4.83 14.70 -7.25
N ARG A 131 -5.32 15.78 -6.64
CA ARG A 131 -6.60 16.39 -7.01
C ARG A 131 -6.62 16.83 -8.47
N GLY A 132 -5.59 17.54 -8.92
CA GLY A 132 -5.48 18.00 -10.31
C GLY A 132 -5.41 16.84 -11.30
N MET A 133 -4.63 15.81 -10.97
CA MET A 133 -4.50 14.59 -11.77
C MET A 133 -5.84 13.85 -11.89
N MET A 134 -6.47 13.50 -10.76
CA MET A 134 -7.69 12.69 -10.75
C MET A 134 -8.90 13.39 -11.34
N LYS A 135 -9.03 14.72 -11.20
CA LYS A 135 -10.14 15.49 -11.79
C LYS A 135 -10.23 15.35 -13.31
N ARG A 136 -9.10 15.15 -13.99
CA ARG A 136 -9.06 14.95 -15.46
C ARG A 136 -9.70 13.62 -15.88
N HIS A 137 -9.80 12.68 -14.97
CA HIS A 137 -10.35 11.34 -15.20
C HIS A 137 -11.74 11.14 -14.58
N ALA A 138 -12.37 12.23 -14.07
CA ALA A 138 -13.73 12.20 -13.57
C ALA A 138 -14.74 11.95 -14.70
N PRO A 139 -15.87 11.32 -14.41
CA PRO A 139 -16.35 10.83 -13.11
C PRO A 139 -15.95 9.38 -12.79
N GLU A 140 -15.31 8.68 -13.69
CA GLU A 140 -14.96 7.26 -13.57
C GLU A 140 -13.67 7.05 -12.77
N TYR A 141 -12.79 8.06 -12.76
CA TYR A 141 -11.46 8.04 -12.14
C TYR A 141 -10.61 6.84 -12.63
N LEU A 142 -10.58 6.70 -13.97
CA LEU A 142 -9.79 5.70 -14.69
C LEU A 142 -8.75 6.43 -15.57
N GLU A 143 -7.49 6.19 -15.33
CA GLU A 143 -6.39 6.62 -16.20
C GLU A 143 -6.06 5.48 -17.17
N ARG A 144 -6.56 5.59 -18.39
CA ARG A 144 -6.53 4.49 -19.37
C ARG A 144 -5.12 4.20 -19.89
N ASP A 145 -4.30 5.24 -20.09
CA ASP A 145 -2.93 5.10 -20.60
C ASP A 145 -2.04 4.33 -19.61
N ARG A 146 -2.14 4.64 -18.31
CA ARG A 146 -1.40 3.96 -17.25
C ARG A 146 -2.14 2.76 -16.66
N ARG A 147 -3.40 2.54 -17.07
CA ARG A 147 -4.27 1.48 -16.54
C ARG A 147 -4.36 1.51 -15.01
N VAL A 148 -4.61 2.69 -14.47
CA VAL A 148 -4.76 2.93 -13.03
C VAL A 148 -6.18 3.38 -12.73
N ALA A 149 -6.75 2.87 -11.65
CA ALA A 149 -8.07 3.21 -11.17
C ALA A 149 -8.03 3.76 -9.74
N TRP A 150 -8.87 4.76 -9.45
CA TRP A 150 -9.05 5.36 -8.13
C TRP A 150 -10.50 5.22 -7.65
N PRO A 151 -10.94 4.04 -7.19
CA PRO A 151 -12.36 3.80 -6.84
C PRO A 151 -12.90 4.75 -5.78
N ILE A 152 -12.05 5.17 -4.85
CA ILE A 152 -12.40 6.04 -3.72
C ILE A 152 -11.84 7.48 -3.84
N ALA A 153 -11.57 7.95 -5.07
CA ALA A 153 -10.93 9.24 -5.35
C ALA A 153 -11.55 10.43 -4.60
N ASP A 154 -12.87 10.45 -4.41
CA ASP A 154 -13.62 11.52 -3.75
C ASP A 154 -13.92 11.26 -2.26
N TRP A 155 -13.42 10.15 -1.71
CA TRP A 155 -13.59 9.88 -0.28
C TRP A 155 -12.63 10.71 0.57
N ASN A 156 -13.05 10.94 1.82
CA ASN A 156 -12.19 11.49 2.85
C ASN A 156 -11.86 10.43 3.92
N ASP A 157 -10.95 10.75 4.81
CA ASP A 157 -10.49 9.85 5.88
C ASP A 157 -11.62 9.37 6.80
N ARG A 158 -12.60 10.25 7.08
CA ARG A 158 -13.77 9.90 7.90
C ARG A 158 -14.62 8.82 7.23
N GLN A 159 -14.83 8.94 5.92
CA GLN A 159 -15.59 7.96 5.14
C GLN A 159 -14.87 6.61 5.08
N VAL A 160 -13.57 6.61 4.82
CA VAL A 160 -12.75 5.38 4.82
C VAL A 160 -12.79 4.68 6.18
N LYS A 161 -12.54 5.42 7.27
CA LYS A 161 -12.58 4.85 8.63
C LYS A 161 -13.98 4.35 9.02
N ALA A 162 -15.04 5.06 8.62
CA ALA A 162 -16.41 4.62 8.85
C ALA A 162 -16.73 3.33 8.09
N TYR A 163 -16.31 3.25 6.82
CA TYR A 163 -16.47 2.07 5.99
C TYR A 163 -15.77 0.86 6.61
N LEU A 164 -14.48 0.96 6.94
CA LEU A 164 -13.70 -0.14 7.52
C LEU A 164 -14.30 -0.62 8.86
N ARG A 165 -14.76 0.30 9.72
CA ARG A 165 -15.44 -0.06 10.98
C ARG A 165 -16.75 -0.81 10.71
N GLN A 166 -17.60 -0.32 9.81
CA GLN A 166 -18.83 -1.00 9.43
C GLN A 166 -18.56 -2.42 8.89
N ARG A 167 -17.45 -2.58 8.18
CA ARG A 167 -17.02 -3.86 7.60
C ARG A 167 -16.25 -4.77 8.58
N ARG A 168 -15.95 -4.29 9.79
CA ARG A 168 -15.12 -4.98 10.80
C ARG A 168 -13.77 -5.41 10.23
N ILE A 169 -13.15 -4.51 9.48
CA ILE A 169 -11.82 -4.71 8.91
C ILE A 169 -10.81 -4.06 9.86
N PRO A 170 -9.91 -4.84 10.48
CA PRO A 170 -8.88 -4.29 11.34
C PRO A 170 -7.84 -3.54 10.52
N LEU A 171 -7.40 -2.42 11.06
CA LEU A 171 -6.27 -1.68 10.50
C LEU A 171 -4.96 -2.45 10.72
N PRO A 172 -3.91 -2.19 9.92
CA PRO A 172 -2.59 -2.72 10.18
C PRO A 172 -2.12 -2.44 11.62
N PRO A 173 -1.29 -3.33 12.22
CA PRO A 173 -0.95 -3.27 13.64
C PRO A 173 -0.33 -1.94 14.10
N GLU A 174 0.45 -1.29 13.25
CA GLU A 174 1.08 -0.01 13.53
C GLU A 174 0.09 1.14 13.77
N TYR A 175 -1.14 1.05 13.23
CA TYR A 175 -2.16 2.07 13.48
C TYR A 175 -2.56 2.16 14.96
N ALA A 176 -2.54 1.04 15.66
CA ALA A 176 -2.83 1.03 17.10
C ALA A 176 -1.69 1.68 17.91
N ALA A 177 -0.44 1.57 17.43
CA ALA A 177 0.74 2.07 18.12
C ALA A 177 1.06 3.52 17.76
N LEU A 178 0.91 3.88 16.49
CA LEU A 178 1.37 5.17 15.94
C LEU A 178 0.20 6.13 15.62
N GLY A 179 -1.05 5.69 15.76
CA GLY A 179 -2.25 6.45 15.35
C GLY A 179 -2.41 6.62 13.84
N ARG A 180 -1.46 6.13 13.07
CA ARG A 180 -1.38 6.22 11.59
C ARG A 180 -0.65 5.01 11.01
N GLY A 181 -0.71 4.83 9.70
CA GLY A 181 0.11 3.84 9.02
C GLY A 181 1.59 4.20 9.09
N TRP A 182 2.43 3.21 9.02
CA TRP A 182 3.88 3.38 8.82
C TRP A 182 4.13 3.71 7.34
N GLY A 183 3.89 4.94 6.94
CA GLY A 183 3.78 5.26 5.53
C GLY A 183 4.48 6.54 5.07
N GLY A 184 5.23 7.20 5.93
CA GLY A 184 5.92 8.43 5.52
C GLY A 184 7.42 8.22 5.31
N SER A 185 8.06 7.60 6.29
CA SER A 185 9.49 7.26 6.23
C SER A 185 9.70 5.91 6.92
N PRO A 186 10.51 5.01 6.34
CA PRO A 186 10.84 3.75 6.98
C PRO A 186 11.66 3.94 8.27
N PHE A 187 12.17 5.14 8.52
CA PHE A 187 13.06 5.47 9.63
C PHE A 187 12.45 6.50 10.61
N GLU A 188 11.14 6.51 10.77
CA GLU A 188 10.50 7.34 11.80
C GLU A 188 10.89 6.86 13.20
N LYS A 189 11.32 7.79 14.06
CA LYS A 189 11.82 7.51 15.43
C LYS A 189 10.82 6.70 16.25
N GLU A 190 9.55 7.09 16.24
CA GLU A 190 8.47 6.41 16.96
C GLU A 190 8.24 4.99 16.42
N ALA A 191 8.29 4.80 15.11
CA ALA A 191 8.10 3.49 14.48
C ALA A 191 9.27 2.55 14.80
N ILE A 192 10.50 3.03 14.71
CA ILE A 192 11.70 2.25 15.06
C ILE A 192 11.71 1.90 16.56
N ARG A 193 11.32 2.84 17.43
CA ARG A 193 11.17 2.59 18.88
C ARG A 193 10.10 1.54 19.15
N TRP A 194 8.92 1.67 18.56
CA TRP A 194 7.84 0.69 18.68
C TRP A 194 8.28 -0.69 18.21
N LEU A 195 8.96 -0.75 17.06
CA LEU A 195 9.48 -2.01 16.51
C LEU A 195 10.46 -2.67 17.50
N ARG A 196 11.43 -1.89 18.02
CA ARG A 196 12.41 -2.38 19.01
C ARG A 196 11.75 -2.92 20.27
N ASP A 197 10.80 -2.17 20.82
CA ASP A 197 10.23 -2.43 22.15
C ASP A 197 9.12 -3.49 22.12
N LYS A 198 8.37 -3.60 21.02
CA LYS A 198 7.22 -4.52 20.90
C LYS A 198 7.45 -5.70 19.96
N HIS A 199 8.39 -5.59 19.02
CA HIS A 199 8.69 -6.60 18.01
C HIS A 199 10.21 -6.82 17.89
N PRO A 200 10.89 -7.27 18.96
CA PRO A 200 12.36 -7.35 18.96
C PRO A 200 12.91 -8.32 17.90
N GLY A 201 12.17 -9.34 17.50
CA GLY A 201 12.51 -10.22 16.39
C GLY A 201 12.54 -9.48 15.05
N ASP A 202 11.52 -8.67 14.80
CA ASP A 202 11.41 -7.85 13.60
C ASP A 202 12.45 -6.72 13.62
N PHE A 203 12.73 -6.14 14.77
CA PHE A 203 13.80 -5.15 14.90
C PHE A 203 15.18 -5.74 14.58
N ARG A 204 15.49 -6.95 15.05
CA ARG A 204 16.72 -7.65 14.63
C ARG A 204 16.79 -7.86 13.12
N ARG A 205 15.67 -8.27 12.50
CA ARG A 205 15.57 -8.40 11.04
C ARG A 205 15.77 -7.07 10.34
N TYR A 206 15.21 -5.99 10.86
CA TYR A 206 15.38 -4.63 10.33
C TYR A 206 16.86 -4.21 10.34
N ARG A 207 17.59 -4.52 11.40
CA ARG A 207 19.04 -4.28 11.52
C ARG A 207 19.90 -5.07 10.55
N LEU A 208 19.45 -6.23 10.08
CA LEU A 208 20.18 -6.97 9.02
C LEU A 208 20.18 -6.18 7.69
N PHE A 209 19.13 -5.45 7.40
CA PHE A 209 19.02 -4.61 6.22
C PHE A 209 19.64 -3.22 6.42
N PHE A 210 19.48 -2.66 7.60
CA PHE A 210 19.91 -1.32 7.98
C PHE A 210 20.68 -1.36 9.31
N PRO A 211 21.97 -1.77 9.30
CA PRO A 211 22.75 -1.97 10.51
C PRO A 211 22.88 -0.74 11.42
N ALA A 212 22.85 0.46 10.83
CA ALA A 212 22.96 1.73 11.56
C ALA A 212 21.59 2.33 11.94
N VAL A 213 20.47 1.61 11.78
CA VAL A 213 19.12 2.17 12.04
C VAL A 213 18.88 2.62 13.48
N GLU A 214 19.62 2.06 14.45
CA GLU A 214 19.54 2.51 15.85
C GLU A 214 19.91 3.98 16.02
N ALA A 215 20.72 4.55 15.13
CA ALA A 215 21.08 5.98 15.17
C ALA A 215 19.85 6.88 15.16
N VAL A 216 18.76 6.46 14.51
CA VAL A 216 17.46 7.19 14.51
C VAL A 216 16.94 7.46 15.92
N LEU A 217 17.23 6.58 16.87
CA LEU A 217 16.71 6.67 18.24
C LEU A 217 17.44 7.74 19.08
N TYR A 218 18.66 8.11 18.68
CA TYR A 218 19.53 9.04 19.40
C TYR A 218 19.52 10.46 18.82
N HIS A 219 19.02 10.65 17.60
CA HIS A 219 18.87 12.00 17.05
C HIS A 219 17.70 12.71 17.76
N GLU A 220 18.01 13.77 18.53
CA GLU A 220 17.03 14.76 18.95
C GLU A 220 16.74 15.66 17.74
N VAL A 221 15.47 15.72 17.36
CA VAL A 221 14.96 16.68 16.35
C VAL A 221 14.49 17.91 17.07
#